data_0da2cad6a7080eea1505f0117484240c
#
_entry.id   0da2cad6a7080eea1505f0117484240c
#
_cell.length_a   1.000
_cell.length_b   1.000
_cell.length_c   1.000
_cell.angle_alpha   90.00
_cell.angle_beta   90.00
_cell.angle_gamma   90.00
#
_symmetry.space_group_name_H-M   'P 1'
#
loop_
_entity.id
_entity.type
_entity.pdbx_description
1 polymer ?
#
loop_
_entity_poly.entity_id
_entity_poly.type
_entity_poly.pdbx_seq_one_letter_code
_entity_poly.pdbx_strand_id
1 'polypeptide(L)'
;RSPSRGLGDVYKRQTNTRHNIGFKIIDAINLHFKLSKQKPKFKGLLTTGNIEEKKIYAIKPLTFMNNSGTAIKELIDYFKIDAKDVIVFHDDMDIDFGKIKAKFGGRSAGHNGIESIDKFIGKEYSRVRIGIGHPKQKKKVNNHVLEDFKEDEDCLLYTSDAADDLTR
;
A
#
# COMPACT_ATOMS: atom_id res chain seq x y z
N ARG A 1 -32.29 8.91 6.15
CA ARG A 1 -30.85 9.20 5.87
C ARG A 1 -30.05 8.11 6.53
N SER A 2 -29.43 7.22 5.72
CA SER A 2 -28.40 6.32 6.24
C SER A 2 -27.28 7.15 6.85
N PRO A 3 -26.81 6.86 8.07
CA PRO A 3 -25.63 7.53 8.59
C PRO A 3 -24.48 7.28 7.60
N SER A 4 -23.82 8.34 7.19
CA SER A 4 -22.59 8.26 6.41
C SER A 4 -21.65 7.35 7.17
N ARG A 5 -21.40 6.15 6.62
CA ARG A 5 -20.37 5.27 7.15
C ARG A 5 -19.06 6.04 7.07
N GLY A 6 -18.53 6.41 8.23
CA GLY A 6 -17.31 7.18 8.31
C GLY A 6 -16.14 6.42 7.65
N LEU A 7 -15.20 7.15 7.08
CA LEU A 7 -13.95 6.62 6.52
C LEU A 7 -13.27 5.59 7.44
N GLY A 8 -13.44 5.75 8.76
CA GLY A 8 -12.93 4.82 9.77
C GLY A 8 -13.55 3.42 9.74
N ASP A 9 -14.82 3.29 9.32
CA ASP A 9 -15.49 1.99 9.27
C ASP A 9 -15.04 1.17 8.05
N VAL A 10 -14.73 1.83 6.94
CA VAL A 10 -14.13 1.18 5.75
C VAL A 10 -12.73 0.71 6.08
N TYR A 11 -11.95 1.52 6.77
CA TYR A 11 -10.60 1.17 7.23
C TYR A 11 -10.61 -0.04 8.18
N LYS A 12 -11.47 -0.04 9.19
CA LYS A 12 -11.58 -1.14 10.16
C LYS A 12 -11.96 -2.48 9.54
N ARG A 13 -12.78 -2.49 8.50
CA ARG A 13 -13.20 -3.72 7.82
C ARG A 13 -12.11 -4.36 6.95
N GLN A 14 -11.09 -3.59 6.54
CA GLN A 14 -10.04 -4.04 5.62
C GLN A 14 -8.67 -4.21 6.28
N THR A 15 -8.55 -3.94 7.59
CA THR A 15 -7.24 -3.87 8.26
C THR A 15 -6.42 -5.14 8.23
N ASN A 16 -7.03 -6.31 8.07
CA ASN A 16 -6.33 -7.60 8.08
C ASN A 16 -6.38 -8.37 6.76
N THR A 17 -6.96 -7.80 5.69
CA THR A 17 -6.96 -8.47 4.39
C THR A 17 -5.59 -8.42 3.72
N ARG A 18 -5.29 -9.37 2.83
CA ARG A 18 -4.03 -9.41 2.05
C ARG A 18 -3.81 -8.16 1.22
N HIS A 19 -4.87 -7.51 0.74
CA HIS A 19 -4.80 -6.21 0.05
C HIS A 19 -4.25 -5.08 0.92
N ASN A 20 -4.33 -5.20 2.25
CA ASN A 20 -3.83 -4.18 3.17
C ASN A 20 -2.37 -4.38 3.57
N ILE A 21 -1.64 -5.30 2.96
CA ILE A 21 -0.22 -5.49 3.26
C ILE A 21 0.58 -4.20 3.06
N GLY A 22 0.28 -3.43 2.02
CA GLY A 22 0.89 -2.12 1.80
C GLY A 22 0.68 -1.17 2.96
N PHE A 23 -0.51 -1.16 3.55
CA PHE A 23 -0.83 -0.33 4.72
C PHE A 23 -0.07 -0.75 5.97
N LYS A 24 0.06 -2.05 6.20
CA LYS A 24 0.85 -2.60 7.32
C LYS A 24 2.32 -2.19 7.21
N ILE A 25 2.88 -2.20 6.01
CA ILE A 25 4.26 -1.75 5.77
C ILE A 25 4.40 -0.25 6.00
N ILE A 26 3.47 0.57 5.53
CA ILE A 26 3.48 2.01 5.82
C ILE A 26 3.39 2.26 7.33
N ASP A 27 2.57 1.54 8.05
CA ASP A 27 2.48 1.66 9.51
C ASP A 27 3.80 1.27 10.20
N ALA A 28 4.46 0.21 9.74
CA ALA A 28 5.77 -0.20 10.25
C ALA A 28 6.86 0.85 9.97
N ILE A 29 6.89 1.42 8.77
CA ILE A 29 7.79 2.52 8.41
C ILE A 29 7.55 3.74 9.29
N ASN A 30 6.29 4.13 9.47
CA ASN A 30 5.91 5.26 10.32
C ASN A 30 6.39 5.09 11.75
N LEU A 31 6.27 3.89 12.30
CA LEU A 31 6.71 3.56 13.65
C LEU A 31 8.24 3.55 13.75
N HIS A 32 8.92 2.88 12.82
CA HIS A 32 10.37 2.72 12.82
C HIS A 32 11.10 4.07 12.73
N PHE A 33 10.67 4.91 11.79
CA PHE A 33 11.27 6.24 11.57
C PHE A 33 10.63 7.36 12.38
N LYS A 34 9.70 7.04 13.27
CA LYS A 34 9.02 8.00 14.14
C LYS A 34 8.40 9.18 13.36
N LEU A 35 7.72 8.85 12.26
CA LEU A 35 7.00 9.86 11.50
C LEU A 35 5.84 10.44 12.31
N SER A 36 5.24 11.52 11.83
CA SER A 36 4.15 12.21 12.51
C SER A 36 2.92 11.29 12.74
N LYS A 37 2.00 11.71 13.61
CA LYS A 37 0.69 11.06 13.71
C LYS A 37 -0.06 11.13 12.38
N GLN A 38 -0.86 10.12 12.10
CA GLN A 38 -1.72 10.07 10.93
C GLN A 38 -2.77 11.19 10.98
N LYS A 39 -2.92 11.89 9.86
CA LYS A 39 -3.95 12.94 9.69
C LYS A 39 -4.77 12.66 8.42
N PRO A 40 -6.11 12.75 8.48
CA PRO A 40 -6.93 12.65 7.28
C PRO A 40 -6.60 13.79 6.32
N LYS A 41 -6.08 13.46 5.15
CA LYS A 41 -5.79 14.41 4.06
C LYS A 41 -5.66 13.67 2.73
N PHE A 42 -5.98 14.32 1.62
CA PHE A 42 -5.89 13.74 0.27
C PHE A 42 -6.63 12.41 0.11
N LYS A 43 -7.83 12.30 0.64
CA LYS A 43 -8.64 11.06 0.63
C LYS A 43 -7.93 9.86 1.25
N GLY A 44 -7.08 10.10 2.23
CA GLY A 44 -6.31 9.06 2.91
C GLY A 44 -5.84 9.49 4.28
N LEU A 45 -4.97 8.68 4.87
CA LEU A 45 -4.27 8.99 6.11
C LEU A 45 -2.82 9.34 5.78
N LEU A 46 -2.45 10.60 6.02
CA LEU A 46 -1.12 11.14 5.75
C LEU A 46 -0.26 11.17 7.01
N THR A 47 0.97 10.72 6.88
CA THR A 47 2.06 10.96 7.84
C THR A 47 3.21 11.66 7.15
N THR A 48 3.94 12.47 7.87
CA THR A 48 5.10 13.21 7.36
C THR A 48 6.28 13.09 8.32
N GLY A 49 7.46 13.23 7.81
CA GLY A 49 8.68 13.22 8.61
C GLY A 49 9.91 13.26 7.75
N ASN A 50 11.06 12.96 8.33
CA ASN A 50 12.33 12.91 7.62
C ASN A 50 12.96 11.53 7.80
N ILE A 51 13.50 10.99 6.70
CA ILE A 51 14.33 9.80 6.70
C ILE A 51 15.63 10.20 6.02
N GLU A 52 16.76 10.09 6.73
CA GLU A 52 18.08 10.47 6.21
C GLU A 52 18.10 11.87 5.58
N GLU A 53 17.56 12.87 6.29
CA GLU A 53 17.47 14.27 5.85
C GLU A 53 16.51 14.53 4.67
N LYS A 54 15.86 13.50 4.14
CA LYS A 54 14.84 13.63 3.10
C LYS A 54 13.45 13.76 3.69
N LYS A 55 12.70 14.74 3.22
CA LYS A 55 11.30 14.89 3.58
C LYS A 55 10.47 13.76 2.98
N ILE A 56 9.72 13.07 3.82
CA ILE A 56 8.89 11.93 3.45
C ILE A 56 7.41 12.24 3.69
N TYR A 57 6.60 11.85 2.74
CA TYR A 57 5.14 11.87 2.82
C TYR A 57 4.64 10.44 2.61
N ALA A 58 4.07 9.84 3.64
CA ALA A 58 3.49 8.51 3.56
C ALA A 58 1.97 8.60 3.62
N ILE A 59 1.28 8.00 2.66
CA ILE A 59 -0.16 8.03 2.58
C ILE A 59 -0.75 6.62 2.46
N LYS A 60 -1.82 6.39 3.22
CA LYS A 60 -2.68 5.21 3.08
C LYS A 60 -4.00 5.67 2.46
N PRO A 61 -4.26 5.44 1.17
CA PRO A 61 -5.52 5.83 0.55
C PRO A 61 -6.70 5.16 1.24
N LEU A 62 -7.74 5.92 1.56
CA LEU A 62 -8.99 5.42 2.12
C LEU A 62 -10.12 5.35 1.08
N THR A 63 -9.76 5.41 -0.18
CA THR A 63 -10.63 5.19 -1.33
C THR A 63 -10.83 3.69 -1.57
N PHE A 64 -11.81 3.34 -2.42
CA PHE A 64 -11.83 2.00 -3.00
C PHE A 64 -10.54 1.73 -3.77
N MET A 65 -10.12 0.46 -3.87
CA MET A 65 -8.87 0.06 -4.52
C MET A 65 -8.77 0.60 -5.95
N ASN A 66 -9.82 0.52 -6.73
CA ASN A 66 -9.89 1.04 -8.09
C ASN A 66 -9.83 2.56 -8.21
N ASN A 67 -9.76 3.28 -7.09
CA ASN A 67 -9.69 4.74 -7.04
C ASN A 67 -8.49 5.26 -6.23
N SER A 68 -7.54 4.40 -5.91
CA SER A 68 -6.33 4.75 -5.13
C SER A 68 -5.49 5.84 -5.79
N GLY A 69 -5.48 5.89 -7.12
CA GLY A 69 -4.72 6.88 -7.88
C GLY A 69 -5.15 8.33 -7.63
N THR A 70 -6.41 8.57 -7.27
CA THR A 70 -6.88 9.95 -6.97
C THR A 70 -6.20 10.53 -5.75
N ALA A 71 -6.04 9.73 -4.69
CA ALA A 71 -5.36 10.15 -3.47
C ALA A 71 -3.88 10.47 -3.73
N ILE A 72 -3.20 9.62 -4.48
CA ILE A 72 -1.79 9.82 -4.85
C ILE A 72 -1.64 11.07 -5.71
N LYS A 73 -2.50 11.25 -6.70
CA LYS A 73 -2.47 12.43 -7.58
C LYS A 73 -2.64 13.72 -6.82
N GLU A 74 -3.61 13.81 -5.92
CA GLU A 74 -3.82 15.00 -5.08
C GLU A 74 -2.59 15.32 -4.22
N LEU A 75 -1.96 14.30 -3.62
CA LEU A 75 -0.77 14.48 -2.79
C LEU A 75 0.41 14.99 -3.58
N ILE A 76 0.75 14.35 -4.70
CA ILE A 76 1.93 14.74 -5.49
C ILE A 76 1.75 16.11 -6.15
N ASP A 77 0.55 16.47 -6.57
CA ASP A 77 0.26 17.80 -7.13
C ASP A 77 0.41 18.88 -6.05
N TYR A 78 -0.08 18.62 -4.84
CA TYR A 78 0.00 19.60 -3.75
C TYR A 78 1.43 19.88 -3.31
N PHE A 79 2.25 18.83 -3.13
CA PHE A 79 3.65 18.96 -2.71
C PHE A 79 4.64 19.08 -3.86
N LYS A 80 4.16 19.10 -5.11
CA LYS A 80 4.99 19.17 -6.33
C LYS A 80 6.06 18.08 -6.39
N ILE A 81 5.63 16.84 -6.15
CA ILE A 81 6.47 15.64 -6.17
C ILE A 81 6.41 15.04 -7.57
N ASP A 82 7.57 14.68 -8.14
CA ASP A 82 7.63 13.94 -9.39
C ASP A 82 7.17 12.48 -9.19
N ALA A 83 6.50 11.92 -10.19
CA ALA A 83 6.05 10.52 -10.14
C ALA A 83 7.21 9.55 -9.90
N LYS A 84 8.38 9.79 -10.47
CA LYS A 84 9.60 8.97 -10.26
C LYS A 84 10.08 8.91 -8.79
N ASP A 85 9.67 9.87 -7.96
CA ASP A 85 9.98 9.90 -6.53
C ASP A 85 8.90 9.21 -5.67
N VAL A 86 7.88 8.65 -6.29
CA VAL A 86 6.82 7.88 -5.63
C VAL A 86 7.24 6.42 -5.49
N ILE A 87 7.00 5.86 -4.32
CA ILE A 87 7.18 4.43 -4.03
C ILE A 87 5.83 3.86 -3.58
N VAL A 88 5.32 2.86 -4.29
CA VAL A 88 4.05 2.20 -3.98
C VAL A 88 4.32 0.81 -3.43
N PHE A 89 3.79 0.51 -2.25
CA PHE A 89 3.80 -0.81 -1.63
C PHE A 89 2.47 -1.51 -1.94
N HIS A 90 2.52 -2.67 -2.55
CA HIS A 90 1.30 -3.40 -2.91
C HIS A 90 1.47 -4.92 -2.86
N ASP A 91 0.35 -5.62 -2.71
CA ASP A 91 0.30 -7.06 -2.79
C ASP A 91 0.51 -7.57 -4.22
N ASP A 92 1.08 -8.76 -4.33
CA ASP A 92 1.31 -9.42 -5.60
C ASP A 92 1.14 -10.94 -5.47
N MET A 93 0.20 -11.48 -6.23
CA MET A 93 -0.10 -12.92 -6.22
C MET A 93 0.94 -13.76 -6.97
N ASP A 94 1.69 -13.17 -7.89
CA ASP A 94 2.70 -13.87 -8.70
C ASP A 94 4.03 -14.05 -7.97
N ILE A 95 4.14 -13.54 -6.76
CA ILE A 95 5.30 -13.66 -5.90
C ILE A 95 4.93 -14.58 -4.72
N ASP A 96 5.82 -15.51 -4.38
CA ASP A 96 5.63 -16.39 -3.24
C ASP A 96 5.40 -15.59 -1.95
N PHE A 97 4.58 -16.14 -1.07
CA PHE A 97 4.27 -15.50 0.20
C PHE A 97 5.53 -15.11 0.98
N GLY A 98 5.54 -13.85 1.46
CA GLY A 98 6.63 -13.30 2.26
C GLY A 98 7.85 -12.83 1.47
N LYS A 99 7.90 -13.03 0.15
CA LYS A 99 8.98 -12.48 -0.69
C LYS A 99 8.65 -11.06 -1.13
N ILE A 100 9.68 -10.22 -1.19
CA ILE A 100 9.57 -8.81 -1.60
C ILE A 100 10.43 -8.58 -2.83
N LYS A 101 9.89 -7.87 -3.82
CA LYS A 101 10.62 -7.46 -5.03
C LYS A 101 10.37 -6.00 -5.33
N ALA A 102 11.43 -5.25 -5.57
CA ALA A 102 11.35 -3.88 -6.05
C ALA A 102 11.40 -3.85 -7.58
N LYS A 103 10.65 -2.93 -8.17
CA LYS A 103 10.59 -2.69 -9.62
C LYS A 103 10.27 -1.23 -9.91
N PHE A 104 10.90 -0.68 -10.93
CA PHE A 104 10.51 0.62 -11.51
C PHE A 104 9.60 0.41 -12.72
N GLY A 105 8.44 1.05 -12.73
CA GLY A 105 7.46 0.95 -13.81
C GLY A 105 6.83 -0.47 -13.96
N GLY A 106 6.37 -0.75 -15.15
CA GLY A 106 5.81 -2.05 -15.52
C GLY A 106 4.29 -2.10 -15.61
N ARG A 107 3.76 -3.32 -15.80
CA ARG A 107 2.32 -3.55 -15.93
C ARG A 107 1.67 -3.75 -14.55
N SER A 108 0.38 -3.45 -14.46
CA SER A 108 -0.41 -3.63 -13.23
C SER A 108 -0.65 -5.11 -12.86
N ALA A 109 -0.49 -6.02 -13.82
CA ALA A 109 -0.78 -7.45 -13.66
C ALA A 109 -2.19 -7.73 -13.08
N GLY A 110 -3.16 -6.89 -13.43
CA GLY A 110 -4.54 -7.01 -12.97
C GLY A 110 -4.80 -6.45 -11.57
N HIS A 111 -3.80 -5.82 -10.93
CA HIS A 111 -3.99 -5.17 -9.63
C HIS A 111 -4.73 -3.83 -9.81
N ASN A 112 -5.97 -3.75 -9.35
CA ASN A 112 -6.84 -2.60 -9.55
C ASN A 112 -6.28 -1.28 -8.97
N GLY A 113 -5.59 -1.34 -7.84
CA GLY A 113 -4.96 -0.17 -7.23
C GLY A 113 -3.81 0.37 -8.08
N ILE A 114 -2.95 -0.51 -8.59
CA ILE A 114 -1.85 -0.13 -9.49
C ILE A 114 -2.39 0.41 -10.80
N GLU A 115 -3.41 -0.21 -11.37
CA GLU A 115 -4.07 0.28 -12.58
C GLU A 115 -4.63 1.69 -12.40
N SER A 116 -5.26 1.95 -11.26
CA SER A 116 -5.72 3.30 -10.91
C SER A 116 -4.58 4.30 -10.81
N ILE A 117 -3.48 3.95 -10.14
CA ILE A 117 -2.32 4.82 -10.01
C ILE A 117 -1.70 5.10 -11.38
N ASP A 118 -1.49 4.07 -12.21
CA ASP A 118 -0.96 4.21 -13.57
C ASP A 118 -1.79 5.20 -14.42
N LYS A 119 -3.10 5.17 -14.24
CA LYS A 119 -4.04 6.03 -14.95
C LYS A 119 -3.90 7.52 -14.58
N PHE A 120 -3.59 7.80 -13.32
CA PHE A 120 -3.51 9.18 -12.80
C PHE A 120 -2.12 9.80 -12.86
N ILE A 121 -1.06 9.02 -12.64
CA ILE A 121 0.31 9.54 -12.58
C ILE A 121 1.28 8.93 -13.60
N GLY A 122 0.81 8.03 -14.45
CA GLY A 122 1.65 7.26 -15.38
C GLY A 122 2.34 6.09 -14.69
N LYS A 123 3.30 5.47 -15.38
CA LYS A 123 3.95 4.23 -14.93
C LYS A 123 5.37 4.42 -14.40
N GLU A 124 5.90 5.62 -14.47
CA GLU A 124 7.28 5.92 -14.09
C GLU A 124 7.41 6.20 -12.59
N TYR A 125 7.15 5.20 -11.77
CA TYR A 125 7.35 5.22 -10.32
C TYR A 125 7.83 3.86 -9.83
N SER A 126 8.40 3.83 -8.62
CA SER A 126 8.90 2.61 -8.00
C SER A 126 7.78 1.82 -7.34
N ARG A 127 7.86 0.51 -7.42
CA ARG A 127 6.92 -0.44 -6.80
C ARG A 127 7.67 -1.40 -5.92
N VAL A 128 7.20 -1.59 -4.71
CA VAL A 128 7.63 -2.66 -3.80
C VAL A 128 6.50 -3.68 -3.77
N ARG A 129 6.74 -4.82 -4.40
CA ARG A 129 5.78 -5.91 -4.61
C ARG A 129 5.93 -6.91 -3.48
N ILE A 130 4.88 -7.10 -2.71
CA ILE A 130 4.88 -8.01 -1.56
C ILE A 130 4.12 -9.27 -1.93
N GLY A 131 4.80 -10.41 -1.91
CA GLY A 131 4.22 -11.70 -2.27
C GLY A 131 3.14 -12.15 -1.28
N ILE A 132 1.97 -12.44 -1.80
CA ILE A 132 0.87 -13.08 -1.07
C ILE A 132 0.54 -14.49 -1.59
N GLY A 133 1.24 -14.93 -2.64
CA GLY A 133 1.04 -16.21 -3.28
C GLY A 133 -0.29 -16.34 -4.03
N HIS A 134 -0.38 -17.36 -4.88
CA HIS A 134 -1.61 -17.70 -5.57
C HIS A 134 -2.54 -18.54 -4.69
N PRO A 135 -3.87 -18.31 -4.77
CA PRO A 135 -4.82 -19.22 -4.16
C PRO A 135 -4.75 -20.60 -4.87
N LYS A 136 -4.88 -21.67 -4.12
CA LYS A 136 -4.82 -23.06 -4.64
C LYS A 136 -5.89 -23.39 -5.69
N GLN A 137 -6.91 -22.55 -5.84
CA GLN A 137 -7.98 -22.70 -6.84
C GLN A 137 -8.20 -21.39 -7.59
N LYS A 138 -8.08 -21.40 -8.91
CA LYS A 138 -8.27 -20.24 -9.80
C LYS A 138 -9.60 -19.51 -9.63
N LYS A 139 -10.64 -20.16 -9.15
CA LYS A 139 -11.99 -19.57 -8.96
C LYS A 139 -12.10 -18.60 -7.77
N LYS A 140 -11.05 -18.48 -6.94
CA LYS A 140 -11.08 -17.69 -5.71
C LYS A 140 -10.07 -16.53 -5.65
N VAL A 141 -9.51 -16.10 -6.78
CA VAL A 141 -8.49 -15.06 -6.80
C VAL A 141 -8.96 -13.78 -6.10
N ASN A 142 -10.14 -13.27 -6.44
CA ASN A 142 -10.67 -12.06 -5.81
C ASN A 142 -10.94 -12.24 -4.30
N ASN A 143 -11.44 -13.41 -3.91
CA ASN A 143 -11.68 -13.70 -2.49
C ASN A 143 -10.36 -13.82 -1.71
N HIS A 144 -9.32 -14.42 -2.31
CA HIS A 144 -8.02 -14.59 -1.67
C HIS A 144 -7.39 -13.25 -1.26
N VAL A 145 -7.44 -12.22 -2.10
CA VAL A 145 -6.88 -10.89 -1.78
C VAL A 145 -7.73 -10.12 -0.75
N LEU A 146 -8.99 -10.50 -0.55
CA LEU A 146 -9.89 -9.91 0.44
C LEU A 146 -9.95 -10.71 1.75
N GLU A 147 -9.37 -11.93 1.80
CA GLU A 147 -9.27 -12.74 3.01
C GLU A 147 -8.25 -12.18 3.99
N ASP A 148 -8.51 -12.40 5.28
CA ASP A 148 -7.54 -12.09 6.31
C ASP A 148 -6.32 -13.03 6.24
N PHE A 149 -5.18 -12.55 6.72
CA PHE A 149 -4.02 -13.41 6.91
C PHE A 149 -4.32 -14.48 7.97
N LYS A 150 -3.81 -15.68 7.74
CA LYS A 150 -3.77 -16.71 8.78
C LYS A 150 -2.75 -16.28 9.84
N GLU A 151 -2.91 -16.76 11.08
CA GLU A 151 -2.01 -16.40 12.18
C GLU A 151 -0.53 -16.64 11.86
N ASP A 152 -0.20 -17.74 11.19
CA ASP A 152 1.17 -18.04 10.75
C ASP A 152 1.67 -17.10 9.66
N GLU A 153 0.81 -16.68 8.72
CA GLU A 153 1.15 -15.69 7.69
C GLU A 153 1.40 -14.31 8.30
N ASP A 154 0.61 -13.89 9.27
CA ASP A 154 0.76 -12.61 9.97
C ASP A 154 2.07 -12.56 10.76
N CYS A 155 2.43 -13.66 11.43
CA CYS A 155 3.68 -13.80 12.17
C CYS A 155 4.90 -13.66 11.24
N LEU A 156 4.88 -14.26 10.06
CA LEU A 156 5.96 -14.14 9.06
C LEU A 156 6.16 -12.70 8.56
N LEU A 157 5.08 -11.92 8.43
CA LEU A 157 5.17 -10.51 8.02
C LEU A 157 5.85 -9.62 9.06
N TYR A 158 5.68 -9.93 10.35
CA TYR A 158 6.29 -9.16 11.44
C TYR A 158 7.72 -9.60 11.78
N THR A 159 8.09 -10.85 11.50
CA THR A 159 9.43 -11.40 11.83
C THR A 159 10.41 -11.33 10.66
N SER A 160 9.96 -11.08 9.43
CA SER A 160 10.87 -10.88 8.30
C SER A 160 11.57 -9.53 8.44
N ASP A 161 12.88 -9.48 8.19
CA ASP A 161 13.70 -8.26 8.14
C ASP A 161 13.33 -7.33 6.97
N ALA A 162 12.08 -7.37 6.54
CA ALA A 162 11.56 -6.59 5.42
C ALA A 162 11.74 -5.08 5.62
N ALA A 163 11.72 -4.61 6.86
CA ALA A 163 12.00 -3.21 7.18
C ALA A 163 13.48 -2.85 6.95
N ASP A 164 14.41 -3.77 7.21
CA ASP A 164 15.84 -3.55 7.01
C ASP A 164 16.23 -3.56 5.53
N ASP A 165 15.58 -4.39 4.69
CA ASP A 165 15.82 -4.44 3.26
C ASP A 165 15.28 -3.20 2.51
N LEU A 166 14.30 -2.51 3.06
CA LEU A 166 13.75 -1.27 2.49
C LEU A 166 14.61 -0.03 2.79
N THR A 167 15.56 -0.11 3.71
CA THR A 167 16.44 0.98 4.13
C THR A 167 17.85 0.90 3.54
N ARG A 168 18.16 -0.14 2.79
CA ARG A 168 19.46 -0.35 2.15
C ARG A 168 19.55 0.18 0.73
#